data_595ec57a2c5e14923f31e172499adfe1
#
_entry.id   595ec57a2c5e14923f31e172499adfe1
#
_cell.length_a   1.000
_cell.length_b   1.000
_cell.length_c   1.000
_cell.angle_alpha   90.00
_cell.angle_beta   90.00
_cell.angle_gamma   90.00
#
_symmetry.space_group_name_H-M   'P 1'
#
loop_
_entity.id
_entity.type
_entity.pdbx_description
1 polymer ?
#
loop_
_entity_poly.entity_id
_entity_poly.type
_entity_poly.pdbx_seq_one_letter_code
_entity_poly.pdbx_strand_id
1 'polypeptide(L)'
;REASASFGDDRVLIEKYIERPRHIEVQVFGDAHGNVVHLFERDCSLQRRHQKVIEEAPAPGMDAETRAAVCAAAVKAAQAVDYEGAGTIEFIADASEGLRADRIWFMEMNTRLQVEHPVTEMITGLDLVEWQLRVASREPLPKAQDEITMSGHSMEARLYAEDASRNFMPSTGRLKAFELPGEDGAGLRIDAAVEEGGEITPFYDPMIAKVIVHGPSREAACVKLAEACGRVVSWPVRTNAGFLVRCLRNPRFQAGDVDTGLIEQAGDSLTGKPEPGATTLGRAAQAFVAGSFGRGGGAGALASNSPWAQAMGFRLNRGEAEPLVRMTWDKEPVVGDPRRAPQGHAGRKVAGEQVMRQFLDFLTKY
;
A
#
# COMPACT_ATOMS: atom_id res chain seq x y z
N ARG A 1 -32.49 23.92 4.89
CA ARG A 1 -33.35 22.72 4.63
C ARG A 1 -32.63 21.42 4.87
N GLU A 2 -31.46 21.24 4.22
CA GLU A 2 -30.70 20.00 4.30
C GLU A 2 -30.15 19.76 5.71
N ALA A 3 -29.55 20.78 6.33
CA ALA A 3 -29.05 20.71 7.69
C ALA A 3 -30.18 20.39 8.69
N SER A 4 -31.32 21.07 8.57
CA SER A 4 -32.46 20.82 9.43
C SER A 4 -33.05 19.41 9.25
N ALA A 5 -33.07 18.89 8.01
CA ALA A 5 -33.53 17.53 7.74
C ALA A 5 -32.60 16.44 8.24
N SER A 6 -31.29 16.66 8.15
CA SER A 6 -30.28 15.66 8.48
C SER A 6 -29.83 15.69 9.94
N PHE A 7 -29.82 16.88 10.56
CA PHE A 7 -29.25 17.08 11.90
C PHE A 7 -30.24 17.65 12.92
N GLY A 8 -31.46 18.00 12.50
CA GLY A 8 -32.47 18.65 13.36
C GLY A 8 -32.11 20.10 13.74
N ASP A 9 -31.07 20.69 13.15
CA ASP A 9 -30.59 22.04 13.38
C ASP A 9 -30.33 22.71 12.03
N ASP A 10 -30.72 23.98 11.87
CA ASP A 10 -30.54 24.74 10.64
C ASP A 10 -29.31 25.67 10.66
N ARG A 11 -28.59 25.71 11.77
CA ARG A 11 -27.31 26.44 11.87
C ARG A 11 -26.25 25.74 11.04
N VAL A 12 -25.61 26.49 10.16
CA VAL A 12 -24.55 25.99 9.28
C VAL A 12 -23.27 26.79 9.49
N LEU A 13 -22.14 26.10 9.33
CA LEU A 13 -20.82 26.70 9.21
C LEU A 13 -20.50 26.83 7.71
N ILE A 14 -19.91 27.94 7.32
CA ILE A 14 -19.46 28.16 5.94
C ILE A 14 -17.93 28.16 5.94
N GLU A 15 -17.36 27.25 5.16
CA GLU A 15 -15.92 27.14 5.01
C GLU A 15 -15.50 27.38 3.54
N LYS A 16 -14.26 27.81 3.35
CA LYS A 16 -13.70 27.97 2.01
C LYS A 16 -13.55 26.60 1.34
N TYR A 17 -14.14 26.42 0.17
CA TYR A 17 -13.94 25.24 -0.65
C TYR A 17 -12.61 25.33 -1.41
N ILE A 18 -11.80 24.28 -1.36
CA ILE A 18 -10.52 24.15 -2.06
C ILE A 18 -10.71 23.18 -3.22
N GLU A 19 -10.45 23.63 -4.46
CA GLU A 19 -10.70 22.85 -5.66
C GLU A 19 -9.63 21.76 -5.92
N ARG A 20 -8.37 22.04 -5.55
CA ARG A 20 -7.26 21.08 -5.65
C ARG A 20 -6.60 20.87 -4.29
N PRO A 21 -7.32 20.20 -3.37
CA PRO A 21 -6.84 20.06 -2.01
C PRO A 21 -5.73 19.01 -1.91
N ARG A 22 -4.68 19.38 -1.14
CA ARG A 22 -3.73 18.40 -0.60
C ARG A 22 -3.87 18.34 0.91
N HIS A 23 -3.71 17.13 1.43
CA HIS A 23 -3.72 16.85 2.85
C HIS A 23 -2.27 16.81 3.35
N ILE A 24 -1.85 17.87 3.99
CA ILE A 24 -0.53 18.00 4.60
C ILE A 24 -0.68 17.91 6.10
N GLU A 25 0.22 17.21 6.75
CA GLU A 25 0.20 17.08 8.20
C GLU A 25 1.61 17.17 8.77
N VAL A 26 1.73 17.68 10.00
CA VAL A 26 3.00 17.83 10.68
C VAL A 26 3.01 17.01 11.96
N GLN A 27 3.97 16.11 12.08
CA GLN A 27 4.21 15.38 13.32
C GLN A 27 4.79 16.33 14.37
N VAL A 28 4.11 16.47 15.50
CA VAL A 28 4.62 17.20 16.67
C VAL A 28 4.84 16.25 17.82
N PHE A 29 5.74 16.64 18.73
CA PHE A 29 5.97 15.93 19.96
C PHE A 29 6.22 16.94 21.10
N GLY A 30 5.49 16.80 22.19
CA GLY A 30 5.64 17.65 23.40
C GLY A 30 6.03 16.83 24.61
N ASP A 31 6.69 17.45 25.59
CA ASP A 31 6.99 16.85 26.89
C ASP A 31 6.37 17.64 28.06
N ALA A 32 6.44 17.05 29.26
CA ALA A 32 5.94 17.67 30.49
C ALA A 32 6.75 18.88 30.97
N HIS A 33 7.84 19.24 30.27
CA HIS A 33 8.73 20.36 30.60
C HIS A 33 8.46 21.59 29.72
N GLY A 34 7.45 21.50 28.84
CA GLY A 34 7.06 22.57 27.91
C GLY A 34 7.86 22.61 26.62
N ASN A 35 8.72 21.63 26.38
CA ASN A 35 9.38 21.51 25.08
C ASN A 35 8.43 20.91 24.04
N VAL A 36 8.38 21.51 22.86
CA VAL A 36 7.63 21.00 21.70
C VAL A 36 8.52 21.07 20.47
N VAL A 37 8.63 19.95 19.75
CA VAL A 37 9.35 19.86 18.48
C VAL A 37 8.44 19.39 17.37
N HIS A 38 8.80 19.65 16.12
CA HIS A 38 8.22 19.01 14.95
C HIS A 38 9.19 17.98 14.36
N LEU A 39 8.64 16.96 13.73
CA LEU A 39 9.39 15.92 13.02
C LEU A 39 9.06 15.92 11.52
N PHE A 40 8.97 17.13 10.98
CA PHE A 40 8.61 17.41 9.59
C PHE A 40 7.18 17.03 9.21
N GLU A 41 6.88 17.28 7.94
CA GLU A 41 5.56 17.06 7.37
C GLU A 41 5.48 15.74 6.62
N ARG A 42 4.23 15.29 6.47
CA ARG A 42 3.79 14.20 5.59
C ARG A 42 2.75 14.71 4.60
N ASP A 43 2.67 14.06 3.47
CA ASP A 43 1.56 14.20 2.52
C ASP A 43 0.68 12.96 2.56
N CYS A 44 -0.60 13.15 2.82
CA CYS A 44 -1.62 12.11 2.89
C CYS A 44 -2.72 12.33 1.85
N SER A 45 -2.39 13.00 0.73
CA SER A 45 -3.36 13.39 -0.29
C SER A 45 -3.90 12.22 -1.10
N LEU A 46 -3.14 11.12 -1.25
CA LEU A 46 -3.68 9.94 -1.93
C LEU A 46 -4.64 9.21 -1.02
N GLN A 47 -5.91 9.57 -1.12
CA GLN A 47 -6.98 9.05 -0.27
C GLN A 47 -8.23 8.73 -1.08
N ARG A 48 -9.09 7.89 -0.53
CA ARG A 48 -10.38 7.52 -1.08
C ARG A 48 -11.47 7.78 -0.04
N ARG A 49 -12.41 8.66 -0.34
CA ARG A 49 -13.50 8.98 0.61
C ARG A 49 -12.97 9.31 2.00
N HIS A 50 -11.93 10.15 2.06
CA HIS A 50 -11.22 10.55 3.27
C HIS A 50 -10.41 9.45 3.98
N GLN A 51 -10.35 8.22 3.44
CA GLN A 51 -9.46 7.17 3.92
C GLN A 51 -8.11 7.30 3.22
N LYS A 52 -7.04 7.51 3.99
CA LYS A 52 -5.66 7.54 3.50
C LYS A 52 -5.29 6.18 2.89
N VAL A 53 -4.60 6.17 1.76
CA VAL A 53 -4.21 4.98 0.99
C VAL A 53 -2.70 4.84 0.87
N ILE A 54 -2.04 5.94 0.48
CA ILE A 54 -0.58 6.05 0.45
C ILE A 54 -0.21 7.38 1.10
N GLU A 55 0.72 7.32 2.03
CA GLU A 55 1.30 8.45 2.72
C GLU A 55 2.79 8.56 2.38
N GLU A 56 3.31 9.77 2.33
CA GLU A 56 4.71 10.00 2.02
C GLU A 56 5.33 11.14 2.85
N ALA A 57 6.61 11.05 3.10
CA ALA A 57 7.42 12.07 3.76
C ALA A 57 8.79 12.19 3.09
N PRO A 58 9.26 13.42 2.81
CA PRO A 58 8.55 14.71 2.91
C PRO A 58 7.49 14.90 1.83
N ALA A 59 6.64 15.93 1.96
CA ALA A 59 5.62 16.25 0.98
C ALA A 59 6.24 16.67 -0.36
N PRO A 60 5.85 16.05 -1.51
CA PRO A 60 6.41 16.39 -2.80
C PRO A 60 6.07 17.83 -3.20
N GLY A 61 7.09 18.54 -3.71
CA GLY A 61 6.95 19.91 -4.19
C GLY A 61 6.86 20.98 -3.06
N MET A 62 7.06 20.61 -1.80
CA MET A 62 7.16 21.58 -0.71
C MET A 62 8.59 22.11 -0.60
N ASP A 63 8.74 23.43 -0.79
CA ASP A 63 10.02 24.11 -0.60
C ASP A 63 10.38 24.30 0.87
N ALA A 64 11.62 24.69 1.13
CA ALA A 64 12.14 24.84 2.51
C ALA A 64 11.44 25.95 3.31
N GLU A 65 11.04 27.03 2.65
CA GLU A 65 10.38 28.18 3.29
C GLU A 65 8.95 27.80 3.70
N THR A 66 8.20 27.18 2.79
CA THR A 66 6.84 26.69 3.06
C THR A 66 6.86 25.63 4.17
N ARG A 67 7.82 24.69 4.12
CA ARG A 67 8.00 23.69 5.18
C ARG A 67 8.24 24.34 6.54
N ALA A 68 9.18 25.28 6.62
CA ALA A 68 9.50 25.96 7.85
C ALA A 68 8.28 26.68 8.43
N ALA A 69 7.49 27.37 7.59
CA ALA A 69 6.30 28.08 8.01
C ALA A 69 5.21 27.14 8.57
N VAL A 70 4.95 26.01 7.86
CA VAL A 70 3.92 25.03 8.27
C VAL A 70 4.35 24.31 9.55
N CYS A 71 5.61 23.89 9.64
CA CYS A 71 6.14 23.27 10.86
C CYS A 71 6.10 24.20 12.06
N ALA A 72 6.47 25.49 11.87
CA ALA A 72 6.38 26.49 12.95
C ALA A 72 4.91 26.72 13.39
N ALA A 73 3.96 26.74 12.45
CA ALA A 73 2.55 26.85 12.77
C ALA A 73 2.06 25.65 13.60
N ALA A 74 2.52 24.43 13.25
CA ALA A 74 2.17 23.22 13.98
C ALA A 74 2.74 23.22 15.41
N VAL A 75 3.99 23.59 15.60
CA VAL A 75 4.60 23.73 16.94
C VAL A 75 3.83 24.75 17.77
N LYS A 76 3.51 25.90 17.19
CA LYS A 76 2.72 26.93 17.85
C LYS A 76 1.34 26.45 18.29
N ALA A 77 0.67 25.64 17.44
CA ALA A 77 -0.64 25.06 17.78
C ALA A 77 -0.54 24.10 18.96
N ALA A 78 0.48 23.22 18.97
CA ALA A 78 0.72 22.29 20.07
C ALA A 78 1.10 23.01 21.38
N GLN A 79 1.93 24.06 21.31
CA GLN A 79 2.29 24.88 22.47
C GLN A 79 1.09 25.62 23.05
N ALA A 80 0.14 26.08 22.23
CA ALA A 80 -1.04 26.82 22.68
C ALA A 80 -1.97 26.01 23.58
N VAL A 81 -1.83 24.68 23.60
CA VAL A 81 -2.63 23.74 24.42
C VAL A 81 -1.77 22.92 25.39
N ASP A 82 -0.52 23.33 25.61
CA ASP A 82 0.44 22.62 26.48
C ASP A 82 0.50 21.11 26.19
N TYR A 83 0.60 20.76 24.89
CA TYR A 83 0.45 19.38 24.44
C TYR A 83 1.63 18.50 24.86
N GLU A 84 1.33 17.34 25.47
CA GLU A 84 2.29 16.30 25.84
C GLU A 84 2.07 15.03 24.97
N GLY A 85 3.16 14.41 24.51
CA GLY A 85 3.16 13.17 23.72
C GLY A 85 3.20 13.40 22.20
N ALA A 86 2.97 12.33 21.46
CA ALA A 86 2.89 12.34 20.00
C ALA A 86 1.56 12.93 19.54
N GLY A 87 1.60 13.93 18.67
CA GLY A 87 0.42 14.51 18.04
C GLY A 87 0.69 14.90 16.60
N THR A 88 -0.37 15.13 15.86
CA THR A 88 -0.28 15.55 14.46
C THR A 88 -1.21 16.73 14.22
N ILE A 89 -0.68 17.76 13.58
CA ILE A 89 -1.46 18.92 13.13
C ILE A 89 -1.75 18.72 11.64
N GLU A 90 -3.03 18.65 11.29
CA GLU A 90 -3.47 18.47 9.92
C GLU A 90 -3.83 19.81 9.27
N PHE A 91 -3.45 19.94 8.02
CA PHE A 91 -3.67 21.11 7.18
C PHE A 91 -4.27 20.73 5.84
N ILE A 92 -5.13 21.58 5.31
CA ILE A 92 -5.54 21.56 3.92
C ILE A 92 -4.73 22.59 3.12
N ALA A 93 -4.14 22.16 2.01
CA ALA A 93 -3.41 23.05 1.11
C ALA A 93 -4.11 23.14 -0.24
N ASP A 94 -4.19 24.34 -0.81
CA ASP A 94 -4.58 24.55 -2.20
C ASP A 94 -3.35 24.42 -3.10
N ALA A 95 -3.29 23.33 -3.87
CA ALA A 95 -2.18 23.01 -4.76
C ALA A 95 -2.39 23.51 -6.22
N SER A 96 -3.33 24.40 -6.46
CA SER A 96 -3.60 24.92 -7.82
C SER A 96 -2.39 25.64 -8.44
N GLU A 97 -1.53 26.22 -7.61
CA GLU A 97 -0.30 26.92 -7.99
C GLU A 97 0.94 26.37 -7.27
N GLY A 98 0.93 25.09 -6.91
CA GLY A 98 1.94 24.47 -6.05
C GLY A 98 1.67 24.71 -4.56
N LEU A 99 2.52 24.11 -3.71
CA LEU A 99 2.41 24.31 -2.25
C LEU A 99 3.01 25.66 -1.86
N ARG A 100 2.23 26.45 -1.16
CA ARG A 100 2.60 27.80 -0.70
C ARG A 100 2.09 28.04 0.71
N ALA A 101 2.90 28.64 1.56
CA ALA A 101 2.56 28.89 2.97
C ALA A 101 1.29 29.73 3.14
N ASP A 102 1.02 30.68 2.22
CA ASP A 102 -0.19 31.51 2.25
C ASP A 102 -1.47 30.81 1.76
N ARG A 103 -1.35 29.54 1.31
CA ARG A 103 -2.45 28.71 0.84
C ARG A 103 -2.54 27.36 1.58
N ILE A 104 -2.13 27.35 2.83
CA ILE A 104 -2.22 26.19 3.73
C ILE A 104 -2.97 26.62 4.98
N TRP A 105 -4.04 25.90 5.32
CA TRP A 105 -4.92 26.25 6.44
C TRP A 105 -4.99 25.08 7.41
N PHE A 106 -5.01 25.39 8.70
CA PHE A 106 -5.24 24.43 9.77
C PHE A 106 -6.62 23.77 9.61
N MET A 107 -6.67 22.47 9.83
CA MET A 107 -7.90 21.69 9.87
C MET A 107 -8.19 21.21 11.30
N GLU A 108 -7.34 20.35 11.81
CA GLU A 108 -7.52 19.74 13.14
C GLU A 108 -6.20 19.31 13.77
N MET A 109 -6.25 18.95 15.04
CA MET A 109 -5.17 18.29 15.74
C MET A 109 -5.59 16.88 16.15
N ASN A 110 -4.82 15.90 15.75
CA ASN A 110 -4.94 14.53 16.23
C ASN A 110 -4.03 14.31 17.44
N THR A 111 -4.64 14.17 18.63
CA THR A 111 -3.94 14.04 19.91
C THR A 111 -3.53 12.60 20.21
N ARG A 112 -2.88 11.96 19.23
CA ARG A 112 -2.43 10.55 19.29
C ARG A 112 -1.34 10.31 18.25
N LEU A 113 -0.62 9.21 18.41
CA LEU A 113 0.20 8.66 17.34
C LEU A 113 -0.70 8.18 16.19
N GLN A 114 -0.36 8.49 14.96
CA GLN A 114 -1.13 8.10 13.78
C GLN A 114 -0.56 6.84 13.12
N VAL A 115 -1.37 6.20 12.26
CA VAL A 115 -1.01 4.97 11.54
C VAL A 115 0.25 5.19 10.70
N GLU A 116 0.35 6.33 10.05
CA GLU A 116 1.39 6.76 9.10
C GLU A 116 2.68 7.28 9.73
N HIS A 117 2.84 7.20 11.07
CA HIS A 117 4.08 7.60 11.74
C HIS A 117 5.36 6.94 11.18
N PRO A 118 5.32 5.70 10.63
CA PRO A 118 6.53 5.08 10.13
C PRO A 118 7.24 5.86 9.03
N VAL A 119 6.54 6.63 8.18
CA VAL A 119 7.24 7.42 7.16
C VAL A 119 8.08 8.54 7.79
N THR A 120 7.61 9.10 8.91
CA THR A 120 8.40 10.06 9.70
C THR A 120 9.59 9.39 10.37
N GLU A 121 9.40 8.21 10.97
CA GLU A 121 10.49 7.44 11.58
C GLU A 121 11.58 7.11 10.56
N MET A 122 11.19 6.69 9.36
CA MET A 122 12.13 6.30 8.30
C MET A 122 12.97 7.46 7.76
N ILE A 123 12.43 8.69 7.69
CA ILE A 123 13.20 9.85 7.22
C ILE A 123 14.03 10.51 8.33
N THR A 124 13.64 10.35 9.60
CA THR A 124 14.33 10.98 10.74
C THR A 124 15.27 10.05 11.49
N GLY A 125 15.10 8.73 11.34
CA GLY A 125 15.81 7.71 12.11
C GLY A 125 15.41 7.67 13.59
N LEU A 126 14.20 8.14 13.94
CA LEU A 126 13.69 8.20 15.29
C LEU A 126 12.62 7.13 15.53
N ASP A 127 12.49 6.63 16.76
CA ASP A 127 11.42 5.75 17.21
C ASP A 127 10.41 6.56 18.02
N LEU A 128 9.23 6.82 17.43
CA LEU A 128 8.20 7.63 18.07
C LEU A 128 7.48 6.91 19.20
N VAL A 129 7.45 5.58 19.17
CA VAL A 129 6.89 4.77 20.26
C VAL A 129 7.82 4.81 21.46
N GLU A 130 9.14 4.69 21.26
CA GLU A 130 10.13 4.89 22.32
C GLU A 130 9.97 6.30 22.93
N TRP A 131 9.81 7.34 22.10
CA TRP A 131 9.61 8.71 22.60
C TRP A 131 8.34 8.85 23.44
N GLN A 132 7.24 8.19 23.05
CA GLN A 132 6.02 8.17 23.86
C GLN A 132 6.25 7.58 25.26
N LEU A 133 7.00 6.47 25.34
CA LEU A 133 7.30 5.80 26.61
C LEU A 133 8.21 6.68 27.51
N ARG A 134 9.21 7.34 26.92
CA ARG A 134 10.11 8.28 27.63
C ARG A 134 9.34 9.48 28.17
N VAL A 135 8.55 10.14 27.35
CA VAL A 135 7.75 11.30 27.76
C VAL A 135 6.71 10.92 28.82
N ALA A 136 6.04 9.76 28.66
CA ALA A 136 5.12 9.25 29.69
C ALA A 136 5.84 8.96 31.02
N SER A 137 7.13 8.65 30.98
CA SER A 137 7.99 8.49 32.16
C SER A 137 8.53 9.83 32.72
N ARG A 138 8.03 10.97 32.20
CA ARG A 138 8.45 12.34 32.58
C ARG A 138 9.89 12.68 32.20
N GLU A 139 10.48 11.95 31.27
CA GLU A 139 11.75 12.34 30.67
C GLU A 139 11.56 13.54 29.73
N PRO A 140 12.56 14.42 29.58
CA PRO A 140 12.54 15.43 28.53
C PRO A 140 12.62 14.79 27.15
N LEU A 141 12.23 15.55 26.11
CA LEU A 141 12.39 15.10 24.73
C LEU A 141 13.84 14.65 24.48
N PRO A 142 14.07 13.50 23.82
CA PRO A 142 15.41 12.96 23.58
C PRO A 142 16.30 13.81 22.67
N LYS A 143 15.69 14.71 21.87
CA LYS A 143 16.39 15.65 20.99
C LYS A 143 15.76 17.03 20.99
N ALA A 144 16.59 18.05 20.86
CA ALA A 144 16.16 19.41 20.55
C ALA A 144 15.85 19.55 19.04
N GLN A 145 15.15 20.61 18.66
CA GLN A 145 14.69 20.80 17.26
C GLN A 145 15.84 20.84 16.25
N ASP A 146 16.96 21.44 16.60
CA ASP A 146 18.14 21.58 15.74
C ASP A 146 18.95 20.27 15.58
N GLU A 147 18.70 19.27 16.42
CA GLU A 147 19.26 17.93 16.32
C GLU A 147 18.43 16.99 15.45
N ILE A 148 17.21 17.40 15.07
CA ILE A 148 16.30 16.59 14.27
C ILE A 148 16.54 16.91 12.79
N THR A 149 17.01 15.90 12.05
CA THR A 149 17.30 16.03 10.63
C THR A 149 16.47 15.00 9.84
N MET A 150 16.26 15.25 8.56
CA MET A 150 15.63 14.29 7.66
C MET A 150 16.55 13.90 6.52
N SER A 151 16.40 12.67 6.03
CA SER A 151 17.15 12.17 4.88
C SER A 151 16.29 11.27 4.00
N GLY A 152 16.51 11.36 2.68
CA GLY A 152 15.81 10.55 1.70
C GLY A 152 14.32 10.84 1.60
N HIS A 153 13.56 9.83 1.23
CA HIS A 153 12.10 9.88 1.06
C HIS A 153 11.50 8.55 1.50
N SER A 154 10.41 8.61 2.25
CA SER A 154 9.68 7.42 2.70
C SER A 154 8.25 7.44 2.20
N MET A 155 7.73 6.25 1.89
CA MET A 155 6.32 6.05 1.55
C MET A 155 5.76 4.86 2.32
N GLU A 156 4.52 4.98 2.75
CA GLU A 156 3.73 3.91 3.36
C GLU A 156 2.51 3.63 2.49
N ALA A 157 2.18 2.37 2.29
CA ALA A 157 0.93 1.94 1.66
C ALA A 157 0.12 1.08 2.64
N ARG A 158 -1.16 1.41 2.79
CA ARG A 158 -2.08 0.64 3.63
C ARG A 158 -2.65 -0.54 2.86
N LEU A 159 -2.27 -1.75 3.27
CA LEU A 159 -2.81 -2.98 2.70
C LEU A 159 -4.13 -3.33 3.39
N TYR A 160 -5.23 -3.23 2.65
CA TYR A 160 -6.57 -3.56 3.10
C TYR A 160 -7.07 -4.87 2.50
N ALA A 161 -7.80 -5.66 3.28
CA ALA A 161 -8.56 -6.81 2.81
C ALA A 161 -9.86 -6.34 2.10
N GLU A 162 -9.71 -5.74 0.92
CA GLU A 162 -10.77 -5.11 0.13
C GLU A 162 -10.63 -5.43 -1.36
N ASP A 163 -11.75 -5.50 -2.07
CA ASP A 163 -11.80 -5.66 -3.53
C ASP A 163 -12.01 -4.29 -4.20
N ALA A 164 -10.94 -3.70 -4.74
CA ALA A 164 -10.99 -2.40 -5.40
C ALA A 164 -11.95 -2.40 -6.61
N SER A 165 -12.05 -3.52 -7.34
CA SER A 165 -12.94 -3.65 -8.52
C SER A 165 -14.42 -3.72 -8.15
N ARG A 166 -14.72 -3.92 -6.87
CA ARG A 166 -16.08 -4.00 -6.33
C ARG A 166 -16.35 -2.87 -5.34
N ASN A 167 -15.91 -1.66 -5.70
CA ASN A 167 -16.09 -0.47 -4.89
C ASN A 167 -15.50 -0.61 -3.47
N PHE A 168 -14.37 -1.32 -3.37
CA PHE A 168 -13.65 -1.58 -2.12
C PHE A 168 -14.50 -2.32 -1.07
N MET A 169 -15.30 -3.28 -1.53
CA MET A 169 -16.01 -4.16 -0.59
C MET A 169 -15.01 -4.92 0.27
N PRO A 170 -15.19 -4.96 1.60
CA PRO A 170 -14.39 -5.79 2.49
C PRO A 170 -14.41 -7.26 2.06
N SER A 171 -13.24 -7.90 2.10
CA SER A 171 -13.07 -9.31 1.80
C SER A 171 -12.73 -10.05 3.09
N THR A 172 -13.68 -10.82 3.61
CA THR A 172 -13.54 -11.56 4.86
C THR A 172 -13.26 -13.03 4.61
N GLY A 173 -12.70 -13.71 5.61
CA GLY A 173 -12.45 -15.14 5.60
C GLY A 173 -11.06 -15.52 6.06
N ARG A 174 -10.77 -16.83 6.00
CA ARG A 174 -9.47 -17.37 6.44
C ARG A 174 -8.41 -17.19 5.36
N LEU A 175 -7.26 -16.66 5.73
CA LEU A 175 -6.06 -16.54 4.91
C LEU A 175 -5.40 -17.91 4.72
N LYS A 176 -5.74 -18.62 3.64
CA LYS A 176 -5.16 -19.94 3.34
C LYS A 176 -3.76 -19.86 2.77
N ALA A 177 -3.45 -18.75 2.12
CA ALA A 177 -2.11 -18.33 1.75
C ALA A 177 -2.01 -16.83 2.01
N PHE A 178 -0.94 -16.41 2.66
CA PHE A 178 -0.65 -15.00 2.91
C PHE A 178 0.86 -14.81 3.02
N GLU A 179 1.40 -14.10 2.05
CA GLU A 179 2.83 -13.80 2.02
C GLU A 179 3.01 -12.29 1.84
N LEU A 180 3.78 -11.70 2.71
CA LEU A 180 4.25 -10.32 2.61
C LEU A 180 5.70 -10.30 2.11
N PRO A 181 6.13 -9.25 1.42
CA PRO A 181 7.53 -9.13 1.04
C PRO A 181 8.42 -9.15 2.28
N GLY A 182 9.48 -9.95 2.25
CA GLY A 182 10.44 -9.99 3.36
C GLY A 182 11.16 -8.66 3.51
N GLU A 183 11.41 -8.25 4.75
CA GLU A 183 12.27 -7.11 5.07
C GLU A 183 13.68 -7.37 4.55
N ASP A 184 14.22 -6.41 3.81
CA ASP A 184 15.53 -6.59 3.14
C ASP A 184 16.69 -5.88 3.86
N GLY A 185 16.42 -5.27 5.02
CA GLY A 185 17.39 -4.44 5.74
C GLY A 185 17.83 -3.17 4.98
N ALA A 186 17.35 -2.99 3.75
CA ALA A 186 17.68 -1.89 2.86
C ALA A 186 16.55 -0.85 2.75
N GLY A 187 15.75 -0.70 3.81
CA GLY A 187 14.70 0.30 3.90
C GLY A 187 13.32 -0.21 3.42
N LEU A 188 13.02 -1.48 3.60
CA LEU A 188 11.67 -2.05 3.58
C LEU A 188 11.29 -2.50 4.99
N ARG A 189 10.17 -2.02 5.48
CA ARG A 189 9.56 -2.39 6.76
C ARG A 189 8.12 -2.84 6.52
N ILE A 190 7.69 -3.86 7.24
CA ILE A 190 6.33 -4.40 7.19
C ILE A 190 5.74 -4.41 8.60
N ASP A 191 4.66 -3.66 8.81
CA ASP A 191 3.89 -3.72 10.04
C ASP A 191 2.61 -4.53 9.75
N ALA A 192 2.56 -5.81 10.14
CA ALA A 192 1.44 -6.70 9.86
C ALA A 192 0.61 -6.98 11.12
N ALA A 193 -0.71 -7.00 10.96
CA ALA A 193 -1.66 -7.34 12.02
C ALA A 193 -2.17 -8.79 11.91
N VAL A 194 -1.85 -9.49 10.82
CA VAL A 194 -2.33 -10.84 10.53
C VAL A 194 -1.23 -11.69 9.92
N GLU A 195 -1.41 -13.01 10.00
CA GLU A 195 -0.50 -14.01 9.42
C GLU A 195 -1.26 -15.08 8.63
N GLU A 196 -0.53 -15.91 7.89
CA GLU A 196 -1.12 -17.06 7.18
C GLU A 196 -1.86 -17.98 8.15
N GLY A 197 -3.06 -18.40 7.79
CA GLY A 197 -3.95 -19.19 8.63
C GLY A 197 -4.87 -18.36 9.53
N GLY A 198 -4.61 -17.06 9.68
CA GLY A 198 -5.48 -16.13 10.40
C GLY A 198 -6.83 -15.90 9.70
N GLU A 199 -7.74 -15.21 10.37
CA GLU A 199 -9.07 -14.92 9.86
C GLU A 199 -9.33 -13.41 9.82
N ILE A 200 -9.78 -12.91 8.68
CA ILE A 200 -10.26 -11.54 8.50
C ILE A 200 -11.76 -11.49 8.81
N THR A 201 -12.11 -10.75 9.83
CA THR A 201 -13.50 -10.63 10.30
C THR A 201 -14.14 -9.31 9.83
N PRO A 202 -15.48 -9.21 9.79
CA PRO A 202 -16.16 -7.97 9.43
C PRO A 202 -16.30 -6.97 10.60
N PHE A 203 -15.74 -7.29 11.78
CA PHE A 203 -15.98 -6.51 13.01
C PHE A 203 -14.98 -5.38 13.23
N TYR A 204 -13.86 -5.38 12.50
CA TYR A 204 -12.78 -4.42 12.62
C TYR A 204 -12.44 -3.81 11.25
N ASP A 205 -11.65 -2.75 11.27
CA ASP A 205 -11.05 -2.16 10.08
C ASP A 205 -10.31 -3.26 9.28
N PRO A 206 -10.57 -3.39 7.97
CA PRO A 206 -9.94 -4.41 7.15
C PRO A 206 -8.47 -4.15 6.81
N MET A 207 -7.80 -3.18 7.41
CA MET A 207 -6.37 -2.96 7.25
C MET A 207 -5.60 -4.12 7.88
N ILE A 208 -4.85 -4.86 7.05
CA ILE A 208 -4.17 -6.08 7.45
C ILE A 208 -2.66 -5.92 7.58
N ALA A 209 -2.10 -4.96 6.87
CA ALA A 209 -0.69 -4.60 6.98
C ALA A 209 -0.42 -3.19 6.46
N LYS A 210 0.76 -2.68 6.81
CA LYS A 210 1.38 -1.51 6.19
C LYS A 210 2.66 -1.95 5.51
N VAL A 211 2.88 -1.46 4.30
CA VAL A 211 4.13 -1.66 3.55
C VAL A 211 4.83 -0.31 3.51
N ILE A 212 5.98 -0.21 4.17
CA ILE A 212 6.71 1.03 4.35
C ILE A 212 8.08 0.90 3.66
N VAL A 213 8.46 1.90 2.90
CA VAL A 213 9.77 1.92 2.23
C VAL A 213 10.48 3.24 2.46
N HIS A 214 11.81 3.17 2.46
CA HIS A 214 12.69 4.33 2.40
C HIS A 214 13.61 4.22 1.18
N GLY A 215 13.85 5.34 0.51
CA GLY A 215 14.74 5.46 -0.63
C GLY A 215 15.51 6.77 -0.61
N PRO A 216 16.58 6.89 -1.41
CA PRO A 216 17.36 8.12 -1.50
C PRO A 216 16.60 9.28 -2.18
N SER A 217 15.55 8.95 -2.93
CA SER A 217 14.67 9.92 -3.58
C SER A 217 13.23 9.42 -3.60
N ARG A 218 12.29 10.32 -3.92
CA ARG A 218 10.88 10.00 -4.06
C ARG A 218 10.63 8.92 -5.13
N GLU A 219 11.30 9.04 -6.28
CA GLU A 219 11.19 8.09 -7.39
C GLU A 219 11.66 6.70 -6.97
N ALA A 220 12.79 6.62 -6.26
CA ALA A 220 13.33 5.35 -5.74
C ALA A 220 12.36 4.71 -4.73
N ALA A 221 11.80 5.49 -3.80
CA ALA A 221 10.81 5.03 -2.84
C ALA A 221 9.52 4.55 -3.55
N CYS A 222 9.03 5.30 -4.54
CA CYS A 222 7.83 4.95 -5.31
C CYS A 222 8.00 3.62 -6.07
N VAL A 223 9.12 3.43 -6.75
CA VAL A 223 9.43 2.16 -7.46
C VAL A 223 9.52 1.01 -6.46
N LYS A 224 10.24 1.20 -5.35
CA LYS A 224 10.43 0.18 -4.32
C LYS A 224 9.10 -0.23 -3.68
N LEU A 225 8.22 0.73 -3.37
CA LEU A 225 6.90 0.46 -2.81
C LEU A 225 6.01 -0.30 -3.80
N ALA A 226 6.03 0.09 -5.09
CA ALA A 226 5.27 -0.60 -6.13
C ALA A 226 5.73 -2.06 -6.29
N GLU A 227 7.03 -2.33 -6.22
CA GLU A 227 7.59 -3.69 -6.26
C GLU A 227 7.22 -4.49 -5.02
N ALA A 228 7.28 -3.88 -3.83
CA ALA A 228 6.91 -4.53 -2.58
C ALA A 228 5.42 -4.89 -2.57
N CYS A 229 4.52 -3.95 -2.88
CA CYS A 229 3.09 -4.21 -3.00
C CYS A 229 2.78 -5.28 -4.06
N GLY A 230 3.55 -5.29 -5.17
CA GLY A 230 3.42 -6.29 -6.22
C GLY A 230 3.85 -7.71 -5.82
N ARG A 231 4.51 -7.90 -4.67
CA ARG A 231 4.91 -9.22 -4.14
C ARG A 231 3.95 -9.77 -3.08
N VAL A 232 2.95 -9.01 -2.68
CA VAL A 232 1.93 -9.47 -1.74
C VAL A 232 1.14 -10.62 -2.35
N VAL A 233 1.01 -11.73 -1.61
CA VAL A 233 0.16 -12.88 -1.96
C VAL A 233 -0.93 -13.03 -0.92
N SER A 234 -2.17 -13.17 -1.35
CA SER A 234 -3.31 -13.44 -0.47
C SER A 234 -4.34 -14.35 -1.16
N TRP A 235 -4.81 -15.38 -0.46
CA TRP A 235 -5.84 -16.30 -0.96
C TRP A 235 -6.64 -16.92 0.18
N PRO A 236 -7.97 -17.05 0.10
CA PRO A 236 -8.90 -16.53 -0.92
C PRO A 236 -9.33 -15.07 -0.66
N VAL A 237 -8.84 -14.46 0.43
CA VAL A 237 -9.13 -13.07 0.78
C VAL A 237 -8.51 -12.15 -0.27
N ARG A 238 -9.31 -11.26 -0.84
CA ARG A 238 -8.85 -10.24 -1.78
C ARG A 238 -8.25 -9.07 -1.04
N THR A 239 -7.24 -8.46 -1.62
CA THR A 239 -6.60 -7.26 -1.08
C THR A 239 -6.54 -6.15 -2.13
N ASN A 240 -6.30 -4.93 -1.66
CA ASN A 240 -6.09 -3.78 -2.54
C ASN A 240 -4.67 -3.70 -3.14
N ALA A 241 -3.80 -4.71 -2.97
CA ALA A 241 -2.39 -4.67 -3.41
C ALA A 241 -2.22 -4.28 -4.89
N GLY A 242 -3.01 -4.86 -5.79
CA GLY A 242 -2.97 -4.50 -7.21
C GLY A 242 -3.40 -3.05 -7.48
N PHE A 243 -4.35 -2.53 -6.73
CA PHE A 243 -4.76 -1.13 -6.77
C PHE A 243 -3.61 -0.20 -6.30
N LEU A 244 -2.92 -0.53 -5.21
CA LEU A 244 -1.76 0.21 -4.71
C LEU A 244 -0.66 0.29 -5.78
N VAL A 245 -0.35 -0.81 -6.46
CA VAL A 245 0.62 -0.84 -7.57
C VAL A 245 0.20 0.10 -8.70
N ARG A 246 -1.09 0.14 -9.06
CA ARG A 246 -1.59 1.04 -10.11
C ARG A 246 -1.53 2.51 -9.68
N CYS A 247 -1.83 2.81 -8.41
CA CYS A 247 -1.65 4.16 -7.86
C CYS A 247 -0.20 4.63 -7.98
N LEU A 248 0.75 3.81 -7.52
CA LEU A 248 2.18 4.11 -7.57
C LEU A 248 2.74 4.24 -9.00
N ARG A 249 2.12 3.57 -9.97
CA ARG A 249 2.48 3.66 -11.40
C ARG A 249 1.69 4.73 -12.15
N ASN A 250 0.75 5.40 -11.51
CA ASN A 250 0.00 6.49 -12.14
C ASN A 250 0.94 7.66 -12.46
N PRO A 251 0.95 8.18 -13.70
CA PRO A 251 1.88 9.25 -14.10
C PRO A 251 1.75 10.53 -13.25
N ARG A 252 0.54 10.90 -12.83
CA ARG A 252 0.33 12.07 -11.97
C ARG A 252 0.94 11.84 -10.59
N PHE A 253 0.71 10.65 -10.00
CA PHE A 253 1.32 10.30 -8.71
C PHE A 253 2.85 10.33 -8.81
N GLN A 254 3.44 9.71 -9.84
CA GLN A 254 4.88 9.71 -10.05
C GLN A 254 5.46 11.13 -10.22
N ALA A 255 4.74 12.01 -10.88
CA ALA A 255 5.13 13.41 -11.04
C ALA A 255 4.95 14.27 -9.76
N GLY A 256 4.37 13.72 -8.68
CA GLY A 256 4.02 14.51 -7.50
C GLY A 256 2.80 15.42 -7.67
N ASP A 257 2.07 15.26 -8.78
CA ASP A 257 0.83 15.99 -9.07
C ASP A 257 -0.35 15.26 -8.39
N VAL A 258 -0.36 15.31 -7.05
CA VAL A 258 -1.33 14.61 -6.21
C VAL A 258 -2.31 15.61 -5.61
N ASP A 259 -3.58 15.24 -5.60
CA ASP A 259 -4.65 15.88 -4.83
C ASP A 259 -5.60 14.82 -4.30
N THR A 260 -6.50 15.18 -3.37
CA THR A 260 -7.42 14.21 -2.74
C THR A 260 -8.43 13.60 -3.71
N GLY A 261 -8.60 14.17 -4.90
CA GLY A 261 -9.49 13.70 -5.96
C GLY A 261 -8.83 12.76 -6.97
N LEU A 262 -7.51 12.50 -6.88
CA LEU A 262 -6.77 11.75 -7.90
C LEU A 262 -7.37 10.37 -8.19
N ILE A 263 -7.73 9.61 -7.14
CA ILE A 263 -8.30 8.26 -7.30
C ILE A 263 -9.65 8.32 -8.01
N GLU A 264 -10.52 9.26 -7.63
CA GLU A 264 -11.83 9.42 -8.23
C GLU A 264 -11.72 9.85 -9.71
N GLN A 265 -10.83 10.80 -10.01
CA GLN A 265 -10.58 11.30 -11.37
C GLN A 265 -9.99 10.21 -12.29
N ALA A 266 -9.14 9.35 -11.75
CA ALA A 266 -8.52 8.25 -12.51
C ALA A 266 -9.51 7.07 -12.74
N GLY A 267 -10.53 6.91 -11.89
CA GLY A 267 -11.60 5.95 -12.04
C GLY A 267 -11.13 4.51 -12.28
N ASP A 268 -11.72 3.85 -13.27
CA ASP A 268 -11.45 2.43 -13.59
C ASP A 268 -9.99 2.13 -13.96
N SER A 269 -9.21 3.13 -14.36
CA SER A 269 -7.78 2.92 -14.61
C SER A 269 -7.01 2.47 -13.36
N LEU A 270 -7.48 2.86 -12.17
CA LEU A 270 -6.93 2.44 -10.88
C LEU A 270 -7.74 1.31 -10.24
N THR A 271 -9.07 1.37 -10.34
CA THR A 271 -9.97 0.46 -9.59
C THR A 271 -10.46 -0.71 -10.42
N GLY A 272 -10.45 -0.61 -11.76
CA GLY A 272 -10.95 -1.64 -12.66
C GLY A 272 -10.22 -2.98 -12.49
N LYS A 273 -10.95 -4.05 -12.77
CA LYS A 273 -10.38 -5.39 -12.76
C LYS A 273 -9.58 -5.61 -14.04
N PRO A 274 -8.26 -5.86 -13.94
CA PRO A 274 -7.48 -6.16 -15.13
C PRO A 274 -7.83 -7.54 -15.70
N GLU A 275 -7.82 -7.64 -17.01
CA GLU A 275 -7.93 -8.94 -17.68
C GLU A 275 -6.58 -9.67 -17.67
N PRO A 276 -6.59 -11.00 -17.46
CA PRO A 276 -5.35 -11.75 -17.44
C PRO A 276 -4.76 -11.85 -18.85
N GLY A 277 -3.53 -11.37 -19.02
CA GLY A 277 -2.81 -11.46 -20.27
C GLY A 277 -2.44 -12.90 -20.66
N ALA A 278 -2.11 -13.12 -21.92
CA ALA A 278 -1.80 -14.46 -22.45
C ALA A 278 -0.64 -15.18 -21.72
N THR A 279 0.40 -14.43 -21.31
CA THR A 279 1.52 -14.96 -20.51
C THR A 279 1.06 -15.50 -19.17
N THR A 280 0.15 -14.81 -18.56
CA THR A 280 -0.45 -15.09 -17.27
C THR A 280 -1.32 -16.33 -17.31
N LEU A 281 -2.21 -16.40 -18.31
CA LEU A 281 -3.01 -17.59 -18.58
C LEU A 281 -2.11 -18.80 -18.93
N GLY A 282 -1.00 -18.56 -19.62
CA GLY A 282 0.00 -19.59 -19.92
C GLY A 282 0.67 -20.14 -18.65
N ARG A 283 1.07 -19.29 -17.72
CA ARG A 283 1.63 -19.71 -16.42
C ARG A 283 0.61 -20.49 -15.59
N ALA A 284 -0.63 -20.03 -15.55
CA ALA A 284 -1.71 -20.73 -14.85
C ALA A 284 -1.96 -22.12 -15.46
N ALA A 285 -2.01 -22.23 -16.78
CA ALA A 285 -2.14 -23.49 -17.50
C ALA A 285 -0.96 -24.44 -17.21
N GLN A 286 0.28 -23.92 -17.19
CA GLN A 286 1.48 -24.69 -16.87
C GLN A 286 1.44 -25.23 -15.43
N ALA A 287 1.03 -24.39 -14.47
CA ALA A 287 0.87 -24.79 -13.07
C ALA A 287 -0.18 -25.90 -12.90
N PHE A 288 -1.32 -25.76 -13.58
CA PHE A 288 -2.38 -26.76 -13.57
C PHE A 288 -1.90 -28.12 -14.11
N VAL A 289 -1.20 -28.12 -15.24
CA VAL A 289 -0.62 -29.32 -15.84
C VAL A 289 0.40 -29.95 -14.88
N ALA A 290 1.33 -29.17 -14.32
CA ALA A 290 2.34 -29.67 -13.38
C ALA A 290 1.71 -30.26 -12.10
N GLY A 291 0.68 -29.62 -11.55
CA GLY A 291 -0.04 -30.09 -10.36
C GLY A 291 -0.86 -31.37 -10.61
N SER A 292 -1.37 -31.55 -11.82
CA SER A 292 -2.15 -32.75 -12.19
C SER A 292 -1.29 -34.03 -12.25
N PHE A 293 0.02 -33.91 -12.51
CA PHE A 293 0.96 -35.04 -12.54
C PHE A 293 1.59 -35.34 -11.16
N GLY A 294 1.55 -34.44 -10.20
CA GLY A 294 2.10 -34.64 -8.86
C GLY A 294 1.21 -35.46 -7.90
N ARG A 295 -0.06 -35.71 -8.23
CA ARG A 295 -1.01 -36.44 -7.36
C ARG A 295 -1.09 -37.98 -7.60
N GLY A 296 -0.43 -38.51 -8.60
CA GLY A 296 -0.31 -39.94 -8.82
C GLY A 296 0.91 -40.50 -8.11
N GLY A 297 0.74 -41.05 -6.90
CA GLY A 297 1.81 -41.66 -6.12
C GLY A 297 2.45 -42.83 -6.87
N GLY A 298 3.75 -42.77 -7.07
CA GLY A 298 4.58 -43.83 -7.62
C GLY A 298 5.95 -43.29 -7.98
N ALA A 299 6.95 -43.62 -7.17
CA ALA A 299 8.33 -43.26 -7.38
C ALA A 299 8.85 -43.85 -8.69
N GLY A 300 8.77 -43.09 -9.76
CA GLY A 300 9.43 -43.34 -11.01
C GLY A 300 9.68 -41.97 -11.64
N ALA A 301 10.90 -41.42 -11.43
CA ALA A 301 11.34 -40.25 -12.17
C ALA A 301 11.26 -40.60 -13.66
N LEU A 302 10.15 -40.20 -14.31
CA LEU A 302 10.07 -40.25 -15.77
C LEU A 302 11.20 -39.37 -16.26
N ALA A 303 12.14 -39.97 -17.00
CA ALA A 303 13.26 -39.27 -17.56
C ALA A 303 12.76 -38.04 -18.32
N SER A 304 13.46 -36.91 -18.19
CA SER A 304 13.09 -35.60 -18.73
C SER A 304 12.82 -35.61 -20.25
N ASN A 305 13.21 -36.66 -20.95
CA ASN A 305 13.04 -36.88 -22.39
C ASN A 305 11.87 -37.78 -22.75
N SER A 306 11.07 -38.26 -21.78
CA SER A 306 9.90 -39.06 -22.08
C SER A 306 8.80 -38.18 -22.69
N PRO A 307 8.17 -38.55 -23.81
CA PRO A 307 6.99 -37.85 -24.34
C PRO A 307 5.86 -37.72 -23.33
N TRP A 308 5.81 -38.62 -22.35
CA TRP A 308 4.85 -38.64 -21.24
C TRP A 308 5.20 -37.64 -20.11
N ALA A 309 6.46 -37.21 -20.03
CA ALA A 309 6.91 -36.18 -19.09
C ALA A 309 6.66 -34.76 -19.63
N GLN A 310 6.46 -34.65 -20.94
CA GLN A 310 6.08 -33.41 -21.61
C GLN A 310 4.56 -33.42 -21.73
N ALA A 311 3.88 -32.85 -20.75
CA ALA A 311 2.41 -32.76 -20.67
C ALA A 311 1.79 -31.86 -21.77
N MET A 312 2.24 -31.97 -22.99
CA MET A 312 1.98 -31.11 -24.13
C MET A 312 1.00 -31.73 -25.16
N GLY A 313 0.05 -32.51 -24.69
CA GLY A 313 -1.02 -33.01 -25.57
C GLY A 313 -0.60 -34.05 -26.60
N PHE A 314 0.49 -34.82 -26.31
CA PHE A 314 0.94 -35.92 -27.18
C PHE A 314 -0.17 -36.93 -27.40
N ARG A 315 -0.54 -37.18 -28.65
CA ARG A 315 -1.46 -38.21 -29.07
C ARG A 315 -0.81 -39.02 -30.18
N LEU A 316 -0.75 -40.35 -29.99
CA LEU A 316 -0.30 -41.28 -31.04
C LEU A 316 -1.21 -41.12 -32.27
N ASN A 317 -0.61 -40.96 -33.45
CA ASN A 317 -1.29 -40.93 -34.74
C ASN A 317 -2.28 -39.77 -34.99
N ARG A 318 -2.12 -38.62 -34.30
CA ARG A 318 -2.79 -37.37 -34.67
C ARG A 318 -1.77 -36.25 -34.80
N GLY A 319 -2.03 -35.27 -35.70
CA GLY A 319 -1.25 -34.06 -35.81
C GLY A 319 -1.16 -33.31 -34.48
N GLU A 320 -0.20 -32.39 -34.33
CA GLU A 320 -0.01 -31.60 -33.12
C GLU A 320 -1.34 -31.03 -32.64
N ALA A 321 -1.80 -31.50 -31.47
CA ALA A 321 -2.94 -30.91 -30.80
C ALA A 321 -2.47 -29.68 -30.04
N GLU A 322 -3.16 -28.56 -30.16
CA GLU A 322 -2.89 -27.39 -29.31
C GLU A 322 -3.08 -27.76 -27.83
N PRO A 323 -2.06 -27.62 -27.00
CA PRO A 323 -2.12 -27.94 -25.56
C PRO A 323 -2.84 -26.86 -24.79
N LEU A 324 -4.12 -26.64 -25.10
CA LEU A 324 -4.91 -25.60 -24.46
C LEU A 324 -5.55 -26.11 -23.18
N VAL A 325 -5.39 -25.35 -22.08
CA VAL A 325 -6.03 -25.64 -20.80
C VAL A 325 -7.22 -24.70 -20.62
N ARG A 326 -8.40 -25.28 -20.44
CA ARG A 326 -9.61 -24.53 -20.11
C ARG A 326 -9.66 -24.30 -18.61
N MET A 327 -9.84 -23.06 -18.22
CA MET A 327 -9.89 -22.60 -16.84
C MET A 327 -11.07 -21.66 -16.66
N THR A 328 -11.32 -21.25 -15.43
CA THR A 328 -12.31 -20.23 -15.11
C THR A 328 -11.62 -19.06 -14.45
N TRP A 329 -11.82 -17.87 -14.97
CA TRP A 329 -11.39 -16.62 -14.39
C TRP A 329 -12.62 -15.82 -13.98
N ASP A 330 -12.80 -15.59 -12.68
CA ASP A 330 -13.96 -14.89 -12.12
C ASP A 330 -15.32 -15.37 -12.65
N LYS A 331 -15.47 -16.71 -12.71
CA LYS A 331 -16.62 -17.45 -13.26
C LYS A 331 -16.74 -17.44 -14.79
N GLU A 332 -15.93 -16.66 -15.50
CA GLU A 332 -15.89 -16.66 -16.96
C GLU A 332 -14.89 -17.71 -17.49
N PRO A 333 -15.23 -18.43 -18.56
CA PRO A 333 -14.34 -19.41 -19.14
C PRO A 333 -13.15 -18.71 -19.84
N VAL A 334 -11.94 -19.14 -19.52
CA VAL A 334 -10.71 -18.66 -20.16
C VAL A 334 -9.88 -19.83 -20.65
N VAL A 335 -9.02 -19.60 -21.64
CA VAL A 335 -8.14 -20.62 -22.20
C VAL A 335 -6.69 -20.17 -22.06
N GLY A 336 -5.87 -21.01 -21.43
CA GLY A 336 -4.43 -20.81 -21.29
C GLY A 336 -3.63 -21.76 -22.17
N ASP A 337 -2.63 -21.22 -22.86
CA ASP A 337 -1.64 -22.01 -23.61
C ASP A 337 -0.35 -22.07 -22.79
N PRO A 338 0.03 -23.23 -22.22
CA PRO A 338 1.22 -23.36 -21.37
C PRO A 338 2.52 -23.03 -22.11
N ARG A 339 2.54 -23.05 -23.45
CA ARG A 339 3.72 -22.64 -24.25
C ARG A 339 3.99 -21.15 -24.19
N ARG A 340 3.00 -20.34 -23.85
CA ARG A 340 3.12 -18.87 -23.68
C ARG A 340 3.69 -18.47 -22.33
N ALA A 341 3.90 -19.42 -21.42
CA ALA A 341 4.65 -19.14 -20.20
C ALA A 341 6.12 -18.87 -20.55
N PRO A 342 6.77 -17.87 -19.96
CA PRO A 342 8.21 -17.68 -20.13
C PRO A 342 8.93 -18.95 -19.70
N GLN A 343 9.86 -19.42 -20.53
CA GLN A 343 10.74 -20.53 -20.18
C GLN A 343 11.69 -20.02 -19.08
N GLY A 344 11.29 -20.19 -17.83
CA GLY A 344 12.18 -20.01 -16.69
C GLY A 344 13.21 -21.12 -16.67
N HIS A 345 14.44 -20.80 -16.29
CA HIS A 345 15.57 -21.71 -16.23
C HIS A 345 15.16 -23.10 -15.73
N ALA A 346 15.20 -24.07 -16.60
CA ALA A 346 15.00 -25.49 -16.30
C ALA A 346 16.18 -25.97 -15.44
N GLY A 347 16.06 -25.85 -14.11
CA GLY A 347 17.14 -26.20 -13.20
C GLY A 347 16.75 -26.45 -11.75
N ARG A 348 15.54 -26.09 -11.32
CA ARG A 348 15.07 -26.45 -9.98
C ARG A 348 13.73 -27.19 -10.06
N LYS A 349 13.69 -28.38 -9.46
CA LYS A 349 12.44 -29.06 -9.12
C LYS A 349 11.65 -28.11 -8.23
N VAL A 350 10.69 -27.39 -8.82
CA VAL A 350 9.76 -26.59 -8.09
C VAL A 350 8.74 -27.58 -7.52
N ALA A 351 8.70 -27.75 -6.21
CA ALA A 351 7.68 -28.56 -5.55
C ALA A 351 6.29 -28.02 -5.90
N GLY A 352 5.27 -28.90 -5.99
CA GLY A 352 3.91 -28.51 -6.38
C GLY A 352 3.33 -27.34 -5.57
N GLU A 353 3.77 -27.17 -4.30
CA GLU A 353 3.46 -26.00 -3.45
C GLU A 353 4.02 -24.68 -4.01
N GLN A 354 5.24 -24.68 -4.56
CA GLN A 354 5.86 -23.47 -5.08
C GLN A 354 5.23 -23.01 -6.39
N VAL A 355 4.73 -23.96 -7.19
CA VAL A 355 3.93 -23.69 -8.40
C VAL A 355 2.57 -23.13 -8.03
N MET A 356 1.95 -23.70 -6.98
CA MET A 356 0.69 -23.17 -6.45
C MET A 356 0.86 -21.78 -5.85
N ARG A 357 1.96 -21.51 -5.13
CA ARG A 357 2.31 -20.19 -4.61
C ARG A 357 2.50 -19.16 -5.73
N GLN A 358 3.22 -19.52 -6.80
CA GLN A 358 3.36 -18.65 -7.98
C GLN A 358 2.02 -18.37 -8.68
N PHE A 359 1.09 -19.33 -8.64
CA PHE A 359 -0.27 -19.16 -9.15
C PHE A 359 -1.12 -18.27 -8.24
N LEU A 360 -1.00 -18.42 -6.92
CA LEU A 360 -1.64 -17.57 -5.94
C LEU A 360 -1.11 -16.13 -5.99
N ASP A 361 0.22 -15.95 -6.13
CA ASP A 361 0.87 -14.66 -6.38
C ASP A 361 0.30 -13.96 -7.63
N PHE A 362 -0.04 -14.73 -8.63
CA PHE A 362 -0.73 -14.26 -9.82
C PHE A 362 -2.18 -13.81 -9.54
N LEU A 363 -2.95 -14.63 -8.82
CA LEU A 363 -4.36 -14.29 -8.52
C LEU A 363 -4.51 -13.05 -7.64
N THR A 364 -3.48 -12.65 -6.90
CA THR A 364 -3.50 -11.45 -6.04
C THR A 364 -2.99 -10.20 -6.73
N LYS A 365 -2.17 -10.33 -7.78
CA LYS A 365 -1.62 -9.19 -8.54
C LYS A 365 -2.53 -8.67 -9.65
N TYR A 366 -3.52 -9.45 -10.04
CA TYR A 366 -4.47 -9.15 -11.11
C TYR A 366 -5.87 -9.53 -10.64
#